data_8ffeaa5d4f28a8507b9e29ddeadcfc61
#
_entry.id   8ffeaa5d4f28a8507b9e29ddeadcfc61
#
_cell.length_a   1.000
_cell.length_b   1.000
_cell.length_c   1.000
_cell.angle_alpha   90.00
_cell.angle_beta   90.00
_cell.angle_gamma   90.00
#
_symmetry.space_group_name_H-M   'P 1'
#
loop_
_entity.id
_entity.type
_entity.pdbx_description
1 polymer ?
#
loop_
_entity_poly.entity_id
_entity_poly.type
_entity_poly.pdbx_seq_one_letter_code
_entity_poly.pdbx_strand_id
1 'polypeptide(L)'
;MNRSELIEKMCDLYPKLSAEIIDSTIKSMFINMADNLAKGERIEIRSFGCFATKVRRSNIIRNPRDGSIIARSGPKHLIYFRPSKEFKEKVNI
;
A
#
# COMPACT_ATOMS: atom_id res chain seq x y z
N MET A 1 -4.29 -2.30 -14.38
CA MET A 1 -4.85 -3.57 -13.86
C MET A 1 -5.58 -3.31 -12.56
N ASN A 2 -6.80 -3.79 -12.44
CA ASN A 2 -7.58 -3.69 -11.22
C ASN A 2 -7.71 -5.06 -10.54
N ARG A 3 -8.43 -5.12 -9.41
CA ARG A 3 -8.59 -6.37 -8.66
C ARG A 3 -9.29 -7.46 -9.49
N SER A 4 -10.31 -7.10 -10.24
CA SER A 4 -11.06 -8.06 -11.08
C SER A 4 -10.16 -8.70 -12.14
N GLU A 5 -9.32 -7.90 -12.77
CA GLU A 5 -8.36 -8.40 -13.76
C GLU A 5 -7.30 -9.30 -13.12
N LEU A 6 -6.85 -8.96 -11.93
CA LEU A 6 -5.92 -9.80 -11.18
C LEU A 6 -6.55 -11.16 -10.86
N ILE A 7 -7.81 -11.17 -10.42
CA ILE A 7 -8.54 -12.40 -10.13
C ILE A 7 -8.67 -13.27 -11.38
N GLU A 8 -8.99 -12.67 -12.53
CA GLU A 8 -9.06 -13.40 -13.80
C GLU A 8 -7.72 -14.06 -14.15
N LYS A 9 -6.63 -13.33 -14.02
CA LYS A 9 -5.29 -13.87 -14.27
C LYS A 9 -4.94 -15.03 -13.33
N MET A 10 -5.32 -14.91 -12.07
CA MET A 10 -5.08 -15.98 -11.11
C MET A 10 -5.93 -17.21 -11.40
N CYS A 11 -7.18 -17.03 -11.84
CA CYS A 11 -8.03 -18.14 -12.27
C CYS A 11 -7.42 -18.89 -13.46
N ASP A 12 -6.84 -18.17 -14.41
CA ASP A 12 -6.16 -18.77 -15.57
C ASP A 12 -4.93 -19.57 -15.16
N LEU A 13 -4.18 -19.09 -14.15
CA LEU A 13 -2.99 -19.77 -13.65
C LEU A 13 -3.33 -21.01 -12.81
N TYR A 14 -4.46 -21.00 -12.13
CA TYR A 14 -4.89 -22.07 -11.22
C TYR A 14 -6.27 -22.58 -11.61
N PRO A 15 -6.38 -23.26 -12.74
CA PRO A 15 -7.71 -23.68 -13.27
C PRO A 15 -8.43 -24.71 -12.42
N LYS A 16 -7.71 -25.39 -11.50
CA LYS A 16 -8.30 -26.38 -10.58
C LYS A 16 -8.98 -25.75 -9.38
N LEU A 17 -8.72 -24.45 -9.11
CA LEU A 17 -9.35 -23.75 -8.01
C LEU A 17 -10.59 -23.03 -8.52
N SER A 18 -11.64 -22.97 -7.69
CA SER A 18 -12.84 -22.21 -8.06
C SER A 18 -12.56 -20.71 -8.04
N ALA A 19 -13.27 -19.98 -8.89
CA ALA A 19 -13.17 -18.52 -8.92
C ALA A 19 -13.55 -17.89 -7.59
N GLU A 20 -14.51 -18.50 -6.86
CA GLU A 20 -14.93 -18.04 -5.54
C GLU A 20 -13.82 -18.14 -4.51
N ILE A 21 -13.08 -19.25 -4.51
CA ILE A 21 -11.93 -19.45 -3.60
C ILE A 21 -10.84 -18.43 -3.91
N ILE A 22 -10.52 -18.23 -5.17
CA ILE A 22 -9.50 -17.27 -5.58
C ILE A 22 -9.91 -15.85 -5.18
N ASP A 23 -11.14 -15.45 -5.45
CA ASP A 23 -11.66 -14.13 -5.08
C ASP A 23 -11.61 -13.90 -3.57
N SER A 24 -12.11 -14.83 -2.77
CA SER A 24 -12.10 -14.70 -1.31
C SER A 24 -10.69 -14.69 -0.74
N THR A 25 -9.78 -15.48 -1.30
CA THR A 25 -8.38 -15.52 -0.86
C THR A 25 -7.69 -14.18 -1.12
N ILE A 26 -7.84 -13.63 -2.31
CA ILE A 26 -7.25 -12.32 -2.67
C ILE A 26 -7.82 -11.21 -1.80
N LYS A 27 -9.14 -11.19 -1.58
CA LYS A 27 -9.77 -10.23 -0.67
C LYS A 27 -9.20 -10.32 0.73
N SER A 28 -9.07 -11.53 1.27
CA SER A 28 -8.53 -11.76 2.61
C SER A 28 -7.08 -11.28 2.72
N MET A 29 -6.26 -11.51 1.70
CA MET A 29 -4.88 -11.02 1.67
C MET A 29 -4.82 -9.51 1.81
N PHE A 30 -5.57 -8.78 1.00
CA PHE A 30 -5.56 -7.32 1.02
C PHE A 30 -6.14 -6.75 2.32
N ILE A 31 -7.21 -7.36 2.85
CA ILE A 31 -7.78 -6.95 4.13
C ILE A 31 -6.77 -7.13 5.26
N ASN A 32 -6.08 -8.28 5.32
CA ASN A 32 -5.07 -8.54 6.33
C ASN A 32 -3.89 -7.58 6.22
N MET A 33 -3.45 -7.27 5.00
CA MET A 33 -2.39 -6.29 4.78
C MET A 33 -2.80 -4.90 5.28
N ALA A 34 -4.02 -4.47 4.94
CA ALA A 34 -4.54 -3.17 5.37
C ALA A 34 -4.65 -3.10 6.89
N ASP A 35 -5.14 -4.16 7.54
CA ASP A 35 -5.27 -4.22 8.99
C ASP A 35 -3.92 -4.15 9.70
N ASN A 36 -2.92 -4.87 9.20
CA ASN A 36 -1.57 -4.85 9.76
C ASN A 36 -0.92 -3.47 9.61
N LEU A 37 -1.06 -2.86 8.44
CA LEU A 37 -0.53 -1.51 8.22
C LEU A 37 -1.24 -0.47 9.08
N ALA A 38 -2.54 -0.62 9.32
CA ALA A 38 -3.29 0.26 10.21
C ALA A 38 -2.81 0.17 11.66
N LYS A 39 -2.28 -0.98 12.06
CA LYS A 39 -1.68 -1.18 13.40
C LYS A 39 -0.23 -0.72 13.47
N GLY A 40 0.33 -0.22 12.39
CA GLY A 40 1.72 0.21 12.32
C GLY A 40 2.72 -0.91 12.06
N GLU A 41 2.25 -2.10 11.70
CA GLU A 41 3.12 -3.23 11.39
C GLU A 41 3.64 -3.14 9.95
N ARG A 42 4.90 -3.52 9.76
CA ARG A 42 5.54 -3.61 8.45
C ARG A 42 5.16 -4.90 7.75
N ILE A 43 5.06 -4.81 6.43
CA ILE A 43 4.86 -6.00 5.59
C ILE A 43 6.02 -6.10 4.61
N GLU A 44 6.81 -7.14 4.71
CA GLU A 44 7.89 -7.43 3.77
C GLU A 44 7.47 -8.57 2.86
N ILE A 45 7.51 -8.30 1.56
CA ILE A 45 7.29 -9.33 0.54
C ILE A 45 8.61 -9.52 -0.20
N ARG A 46 9.21 -10.68 0.00
CA ARG A 46 10.52 -11.00 -0.56
C ARG A 46 10.52 -10.82 -2.07
N SER A 47 11.56 -10.18 -2.59
CA SER A 47 11.76 -9.88 -4.01
C SER A 47 10.76 -8.87 -4.60
N PHE A 48 9.81 -8.39 -3.82
CA PHE A 48 8.83 -7.38 -4.26
C PHE A 48 9.08 -6.04 -3.58
N GLY A 49 9.00 -5.99 -2.27
CA GLY A 49 9.21 -4.76 -1.54
C GLY A 49 8.67 -4.80 -0.12
N CYS A 50 8.65 -3.63 0.48
CA CYS A 50 8.21 -3.45 1.85
C CYS A 50 7.17 -2.34 1.95
N PHE A 51 6.06 -2.63 2.62
CA PHE A 51 5.06 -1.64 2.98
C PHE A 51 5.23 -1.26 4.44
N ALA A 52 5.19 0.02 4.73
CA ALA A 52 5.27 0.53 6.10
C ALA A 52 4.43 1.79 6.24
N THR A 53 4.05 2.10 7.48
CA THR A 53 3.38 3.36 7.77
C THR A 53 4.32 4.26 8.54
N LYS A 54 4.23 5.56 8.29
CA LYS A 54 4.96 6.59 9.02
C LYS A 54 3.98 7.65 9.49
N VAL A 55 4.24 8.20 10.66
CA VAL A 55 3.47 9.34 11.16
C VAL A 55 4.12 10.61 10.64
N ARG A 56 3.36 11.38 9.89
CA ARG A 56 3.78 12.72 9.47
C ARG A 56 3.40 13.71 10.57
N ARG A 57 4.36 14.57 10.93
CA ARG A 57 4.10 15.62 11.90
C ARG A 57 3.02 16.57 11.41
N SER A 58 2.29 17.19 12.35
CA SER A 58 1.34 18.24 12.01
C SER A 58 2.03 19.38 11.27
N ASN A 59 1.41 19.83 10.18
CA ASN A 59 1.88 20.96 9.40
C ASN A 59 1.17 22.23 9.81
N ILE A 60 1.94 23.29 10.00
CA ILE A 60 1.43 24.65 10.18
C ILE A 60 1.77 25.41 8.91
N ILE A 61 0.74 25.86 8.19
CA ILE A 61 0.91 26.69 7.01
C ILE A 61 0.80 28.15 7.42
N ARG A 62 1.86 28.92 7.16
CA ARG A 62 1.92 30.34 7.53
C ARG A 62 1.79 31.22 6.31
N ASN A 63 1.19 32.40 6.50
CA ASN A 63 1.16 33.43 5.48
C ASN A 63 2.57 34.00 5.32
N PRO A 64 3.15 33.98 4.11
CA PRO A 64 4.52 34.52 3.88
C PRO A 64 4.65 36.03 4.10
N ARG A 65 3.52 36.77 4.12
CA ARG A 65 3.53 38.22 4.31
C ARG A 65 3.73 38.64 5.76
N ASP A 66 3.02 38.02 6.70
CA ASP A 66 3.00 38.45 8.10
C ASP A 66 3.30 37.33 9.10
N GLY A 67 3.49 36.11 8.63
CA GLY A 67 3.73 34.96 9.49
C GLY A 67 2.53 34.41 10.21
N SER A 68 1.31 34.92 9.92
CA SER A 68 0.10 34.42 10.54
C SER A 68 -0.20 32.99 10.11
N ILE A 69 -0.89 32.25 10.99
CA ILE A 69 -1.25 30.85 10.71
C ILE A 69 -2.49 30.83 9.82
N ILE A 70 -2.33 30.26 8.60
CA ILE A 70 -3.44 30.10 7.66
C ILE A 70 -4.18 28.78 7.89
N ALA A 71 -3.41 27.70 8.11
CA ALA A 71 -3.97 26.37 8.28
C ALA A 71 -3.11 25.51 9.21
N ARG A 72 -3.78 24.55 9.86
CA ARG A 72 -3.11 23.53 10.66
C ARG A 72 -3.64 22.18 10.25
N SER A 73 -2.74 21.22 9.99
CA SER A 73 -3.12 19.82 9.82
C SER A 73 -2.54 19.01 10.97
N GLY A 74 -3.37 18.11 11.52
CA GLY A 74 -2.94 17.20 12.56
C GLY A 74 -1.97 16.13 12.04
N PRO A 75 -1.41 15.29 12.94
CA PRO A 75 -0.56 14.18 12.52
C PRO A 75 -1.34 13.24 11.61
N LYS A 76 -0.68 12.79 10.54
CA LYS A 76 -1.27 11.86 9.58
C LYS A 76 -0.39 10.62 9.47
N HIS A 77 -1.05 9.47 9.37
CA HIS A 77 -0.39 8.21 9.05
C HIS A 77 -0.30 8.07 7.54
N LEU A 78 0.91 7.92 7.02
CA LEU A 78 1.15 7.77 5.59
C LEU A 78 1.68 6.37 5.30
N ILE A 79 1.23 5.81 4.19
CA ILE A 79 1.71 4.51 3.73
C ILE A 79 2.88 4.73 2.78
N TYR A 80 3.97 4.02 3.03
CA TYR A 80 5.16 4.02 2.18
C TYR A 80 5.36 2.64 1.59
N PHE A 81 5.71 2.61 0.31
CA PHE A 81 6.16 1.40 -0.34
C PHE A 81 7.61 1.59 -0.78
N ARG A 82 8.47 0.67 -0.34
CA ARG A 82 9.86 0.63 -0.78
C ARG A 82 10.05 -0.62 -1.63
N PRO A 83 10.24 -0.47 -2.96
CA PRO A 83 10.47 -1.63 -3.82
C PRO A 83 11.80 -2.31 -3.52
N SER A 84 11.86 -3.61 -3.71
CA SER A 84 13.11 -4.38 -3.61
C SER A 84 14.04 -4.05 -4.76
N LYS A 85 15.31 -4.43 -4.62
CA LYS A 85 16.28 -4.28 -5.69
C LYS A 85 15.85 -5.02 -6.95
N GLU A 86 15.40 -6.24 -6.80
CA GLU A 86 14.93 -7.08 -7.91
C GLU A 86 13.72 -6.45 -8.63
N PHE A 87 12.81 -5.87 -7.87
CA PHE A 87 11.65 -5.18 -8.43
C PHE A 87 12.07 -3.95 -9.24
N LYS A 88 12.99 -3.15 -8.70
CA LYS A 88 13.50 -1.96 -9.38
C LYS A 88 14.19 -2.33 -10.69
N GLU A 89 15.02 -3.36 -10.67
CA GLU A 89 15.73 -3.83 -11.86
C GLU A 89 14.75 -4.32 -12.94
N LYS A 90 13.69 -4.99 -12.52
CA LYS A 90 12.67 -5.49 -13.44
C LYS A 90 11.90 -4.35 -14.13
N VAL A 91 11.65 -3.27 -13.42
CA VAL A 91 10.92 -2.10 -13.95
C VAL A 91 11.82 -1.24 -14.84
N ASN A 92 13.12 -1.18 -14.55
CA ASN A 92 14.10 -0.36 -15.27
C ASN A 92 14.76 -1.08 -16.46
N ILE A 93 14.06 -1.93 -17.11
CA ILE A 93 14.55 -2.63 -18.30
C ILE A 93 14.64 -1.65 -19.48
#